data_1042b7253f126c4a790b119d11b4906f
#
_entry.id   1042b7253f126c4a790b119d11b4906f
#
_cell.length_a   1.000
_cell.length_b   1.000
_cell.length_c   1.000
_cell.angle_alpha   90.00
_cell.angle_beta   90.00
_cell.angle_gamma   90.00
#
_symmetry.space_group_name_H-M   'P 1'
#
loop_
_entity.id
_entity.type
_entity.pdbx_description
1 polymer ?
#
loop_
_entity_poly.entity_id
_entity_poly.type
_entity_poly.pdbx_seq_one_letter_code
_entity_poly.pdbx_strand_id
1 'polypeptide(L)'
;MNQEAADTIAAQNLLSFPGGLVAQFSKIDLPKTIEMGDRGKVTVQLTNQSPAPVTGPVTVKLYISTDEIIDRASDGKLVNDALLISTVEQVNLRPGQSTTVKLDYANMTSVGAPGAYNLIAEINQNNTTKQISKLVSAPGTDVVLDWNATALNAIQAEGKAGRGVGPTVGSRLLAITSLSVYDAVNAFDRTHTSYAVNIPAPVGASQEAAAAAAHKVLVTLLPNQTQLFDRQLALSLAEITDSPQAEAEGVVFGNLVANTILASRANDGSSNNDPYVPPDGDYVWRPDTQGPNQGVAAGANWGKVEPFAIPNTQPLPRTA
;
A
#
# COMPACT_ATOMS: atom_id res chain seq x y z
N MET A 1 6.88 -27.50 -1.55
CA MET A 1 6.09 -26.74 -2.53
C MET A 1 6.42 -25.24 -2.55
N ASN A 2 7.41 -24.78 -1.78
CA ASN A 2 7.72 -23.34 -1.66
C ASN A 2 8.84 -22.84 -2.58
N GLN A 3 9.56 -23.75 -3.24
CA GLN A 3 10.57 -23.37 -4.25
C GLN A 3 9.91 -22.94 -5.56
N GLU A 4 8.81 -23.58 -5.95
CA GLU A 4 8.08 -23.24 -7.18
C GLU A 4 7.37 -21.88 -7.12
N ALA A 5 6.88 -21.43 -5.96
CA ALA A 5 6.25 -20.13 -5.81
C ALA A 5 7.29 -18.98 -5.86
N ALA A 6 8.47 -19.20 -5.25
CA ALA A 6 9.58 -18.23 -5.33
C ALA A 6 10.17 -18.17 -6.75
N ASP A 7 10.26 -19.29 -7.45
CA ASP A 7 10.72 -19.38 -8.83
C ASP A 7 9.69 -18.80 -9.83
N THR A 8 8.39 -18.89 -9.52
CA THR A 8 7.31 -18.30 -10.34
C THR A 8 7.31 -16.77 -10.26
N ILE A 9 7.65 -16.19 -9.10
CA ILE A 9 7.82 -14.74 -8.95
C ILE A 9 9.11 -14.27 -9.66
N ALA A 10 10.16 -15.09 -9.69
CA ALA A 10 11.39 -14.80 -10.41
C ALA A 10 11.22 -14.81 -11.93
N ALA A 11 10.26 -15.57 -12.47
CA ALA A 11 10.04 -15.71 -13.91
C ALA A 11 9.28 -14.54 -14.56
N GLN A 12 8.66 -13.64 -13.82
CA GLN A 12 7.81 -12.56 -14.37
C GLN A 12 8.55 -11.28 -14.77
N ASN A 13 9.86 -11.15 -14.54
CA ASN A 13 10.60 -9.91 -14.76
C ASN A 13 11.71 -9.98 -15.80
N LEU A 14 11.69 -10.92 -16.74
CA LEU A 14 12.60 -10.95 -17.89
C LEU A 14 11.99 -10.15 -19.05
N LEU A 15 12.41 -8.90 -19.22
CA LEU A 15 12.03 -8.06 -20.36
C LEU A 15 13.07 -8.12 -21.46
N SER A 16 12.65 -8.58 -22.63
CA SER A 16 13.46 -8.60 -23.85
C SER A 16 13.29 -7.32 -24.66
N PHE A 17 14.40 -6.67 -25.02
CA PHE A 17 14.43 -5.54 -25.93
C PHE A 17 14.48 -5.99 -27.40
N PRO A 18 14.01 -5.15 -28.36
CA PRO A 18 14.35 -5.32 -29.75
C PRO A 18 15.86 -5.29 -29.87
N GLY A 19 16.47 -6.38 -30.37
CA GLY A 19 17.94 -6.55 -30.38
C GLY A 19 18.47 -7.49 -29.30
N GLY A 20 17.59 -8.12 -28.49
CA GLY A 20 17.91 -9.25 -27.61
C GLY A 20 18.61 -8.91 -26.31
N LEU A 21 18.67 -7.65 -25.89
CA LEU A 21 19.09 -7.31 -24.53
C LEU A 21 17.97 -7.66 -23.55
N VAL A 22 18.32 -8.34 -22.46
CA VAL A 22 17.40 -8.69 -21.37
C VAL A 22 17.90 -8.07 -20.09
N ALA A 23 16.99 -7.51 -19.30
CA ALA A 23 17.29 -6.89 -18.02
C ALA A 23 16.57 -7.61 -16.87
N GLN A 24 17.24 -7.70 -15.73
CA GLN A 24 16.66 -8.22 -14.47
C GLN A 24 17.33 -7.58 -13.26
N PHE A 25 16.60 -7.47 -12.16
CA PHE A 25 17.23 -7.15 -10.88
C PHE A 25 18.04 -8.35 -10.40
N SER A 26 19.33 -8.14 -10.10
CA SER A 26 20.22 -9.20 -9.60
C SER A 26 20.54 -9.08 -8.12
N LYS A 27 20.50 -7.86 -7.59
CA LYS A 27 20.66 -7.58 -6.16
C LYS A 27 19.88 -6.34 -5.78
N ILE A 28 19.18 -6.41 -4.67
CA ILE A 28 18.50 -5.27 -4.04
C ILE A 28 18.93 -5.25 -2.57
N ASP A 29 19.57 -4.17 -2.17
CA ASP A 29 20.04 -3.93 -0.81
C ASP A 29 19.47 -2.58 -0.36
N LEU A 30 18.36 -2.65 0.35
CA LEU A 30 17.64 -1.50 0.87
C LEU A 30 17.82 -1.42 2.39
N PRO A 31 17.79 -0.22 2.98
CA PRO A 31 17.75 -0.09 4.42
C PRO A 31 16.48 -0.76 4.99
N LYS A 32 16.55 -1.19 6.25
CA LYS A 32 15.41 -1.85 6.93
C LYS A 32 14.20 -0.92 7.10
N THR A 33 14.44 0.38 7.17
CA THR A 33 13.43 1.43 7.13
C THR A 33 13.77 2.35 5.99
N ILE A 34 12.79 2.72 5.17
CA ILE A 34 13.01 3.65 4.07
C ILE A 34 12.57 5.04 4.53
N GLU A 35 13.57 5.90 4.82
CA GLU A 35 13.35 7.28 5.25
C GLU A 35 13.92 8.28 4.25
N MET A 36 13.46 9.52 4.34
CA MET A 36 14.01 10.60 3.53
C MET A 36 15.50 10.78 3.86
N GLY A 37 16.36 10.74 2.84
CA GLY A 37 17.80 10.83 3.00
C GLY A 37 18.54 9.49 3.01
N ASP A 38 17.83 8.38 3.01
CA ASP A 38 18.40 7.04 2.99
C ASP A 38 19.21 6.72 1.74
N ARG A 39 20.07 5.73 1.88
CA ARG A 39 20.93 5.21 0.82
C ARG A 39 20.62 3.75 0.58
N GLY A 40 20.68 3.34 -0.67
CA GLY A 40 20.52 1.93 -1.03
C GLY A 40 21.34 1.58 -2.25
N LYS A 41 21.45 0.28 -2.50
CA LYS A 41 22.19 -0.28 -3.62
C LYS A 41 21.31 -1.26 -4.38
N VAL A 42 21.15 -1.01 -5.65
CA VAL A 42 20.42 -1.89 -6.55
C VAL A 42 21.32 -2.26 -7.69
N THR A 43 21.30 -3.52 -8.10
CA THR A 43 22.07 -4.00 -9.25
C THR A 43 21.13 -4.56 -10.28
N VAL A 44 21.20 -4.03 -11.49
CA VAL A 44 20.50 -4.54 -12.66
C VAL A 44 21.49 -5.31 -13.52
N GLN A 45 21.17 -6.56 -13.82
CA GLN A 45 21.92 -7.37 -14.77
C GLN A 45 21.33 -7.17 -16.17
N LEU A 46 22.21 -6.88 -17.13
CA LEU A 46 21.88 -6.80 -18.55
C LEU A 46 22.55 -7.97 -19.27
N THR A 47 21.78 -8.76 -20.01
CA THR A 47 22.27 -9.94 -20.74
C THR A 47 21.91 -9.84 -22.20
N ASN A 48 22.88 -10.05 -23.08
CA ASN A 48 22.64 -10.15 -24.52
C ASN A 48 22.19 -11.57 -24.89
N GLN A 49 20.91 -11.72 -25.19
CA GLN A 49 20.32 -12.99 -25.68
C GLN A 49 20.18 -13.02 -27.21
N SER A 50 20.65 -11.97 -27.93
CA SER A 50 20.64 -11.96 -29.39
C SER A 50 21.80 -12.75 -29.96
N PRO A 51 21.72 -13.17 -31.24
CA PRO A 51 22.84 -13.79 -31.95
C PRO A 51 23.93 -12.79 -32.40
N ALA A 52 23.71 -11.48 -32.24
CA ALA A 52 24.63 -10.41 -32.61
C ALA A 52 25.14 -9.65 -31.38
N PRO A 53 26.34 -9.03 -31.46
CA PRO A 53 26.81 -8.17 -30.36
C PRO A 53 25.90 -6.98 -30.13
N VAL A 54 25.67 -6.64 -28.84
CA VAL A 54 24.97 -5.43 -28.42
C VAL A 54 25.98 -4.44 -27.90
N THR A 55 26.06 -3.26 -28.56
CA THR A 55 27.04 -2.22 -28.24
C THR A 55 26.36 -0.86 -28.09
N GLY A 56 27.00 0.05 -27.36
CA GLY A 56 26.58 1.43 -27.21
C GLY A 56 26.07 1.78 -25.79
N PRO A 57 25.56 3.01 -25.62
CA PRO A 57 25.08 3.46 -24.33
C PRO A 57 23.74 2.84 -23.98
N VAL A 58 23.61 2.39 -22.72
CA VAL A 58 22.35 1.99 -22.09
C VAL A 58 22.12 2.90 -20.90
N THR A 59 21.03 3.64 -20.92
CA THR A 59 20.62 4.46 -19.77
C THR A 59 19.74 3.61 -18.86
N VAL A 60 20.08 3.57 -17.58
CA VAL A 60 19.26 2.92 -16.56
C VAL A 60 18.87 3.95 -15.51
N LYS A 61 17.57 4.10 -15.30
CA LYS A 61 17.00 4.96 -14.26
C LYS A 61 16.25 4.09 -13.27
N LEU A 62 16.48 4.32 -12.00
CA LEU A 62 15.79 3.63 -10.91
C LEU A 62 14.77 4.57 -10.29
N TYR A 63 13.57 4.09 -10.17
CA TYR A 63 12.46 4.78 -9.51
C TYR A 63 11.95 3.96 -8.35
N ILE A 64 11.30 4.63 -7.41
CA ILE A 64 10.41 4.02 -6.43
C ILE A 64 9.00 4.53 -6.70
N SER A 65 8.03 3.63 -6.68
CA SER A 65 6.63 3.89 -7.02
C SER A 65 5.68 3.16 -6.07
N THR A 66 4.48 3.68 -5.92
CA THR A 66 3.39 3.01 -5.20
C THR A 66 2.67 1.96 -6.06
N ASP A 67 2.97 1.88 -7.36
CA ASP A 67 2.46 0.88 -8.29
C ASP A 67 3.56 0.35 -9.22
N GLU A 68 3.22 -0.38 -10.29
CA GLU A 68 4.17 -1.03 -11.20
C GLU A 68 4.54 -0.19 -12.42
N ILE A 69 4.02 1.04 -12.53
CA ILE A 69 4.13 1.88 -13.71
C ILE A 69 4.73 3.23 -13.31
N ILE A 70 5.57 3.79 -14.18
CA ILE A 70 6.05 5.17 -14.00
C ILE A 70 5.02 6.11 -14.61
N ASP A 71 4.31 6.82 -13.76
CA ASP A 71 3.30 7.78 -14.15
C ASP A 71 3.91 9.16 -14.42
N ARG A 72 3.50 9.75 -15.55
CA ARG A 72 3.90 11.10 -15.92
C ARG A 72 2.68 11.94 -16.24
N ALA A 73 2.59 13.11 -15.61
CA ALA A 73 1.61 14.13 -15.99
C ALA A 73 1.86 14.64 -17.42
N SER A 74 0.90 15.36 -17.97
CA SER A 74 1.02 15.94 -19.33
C SER A 74 2.21 16.89 -19.51
N ASP A 75 2.73 17.47 -18.42
CA ASP A 75 3.93 18.31 -18.39
C ASP A 75 5.23 17.50 -18.19
N GLY A 76 5.15 16.15 -18.19
CA GLY A 76 6.27 15.24 -18.01
C GLY A 76 6.74 15.02 -16.57
N LYS A 77 6.12 15.69 -15.58
CA LYS A 77 6.46 15.47 -14.17
C LYS A 77 5.98 14.10 -13.69
N LEU A 78 6.76 13.51 -12.79
CA LEU A 78 6.43 12.26 -12.13
C LEU A 78 5.21 12.45 -11.22
N VAL A 79 4.32 11.46 -11.21
CA VAL A 79 3.12 11.42 -10.38
C VAL A 79 3.15 10.13 -9.56
N ASN A 80 3.23 10.24 -8.25
CA ASN A 80 3.35 9.09 -7.32
C ASN A 80 4.67 8.31 -7.41
N ASP A 81 5.61 8.77 -8.21
CA ASP A 81 6.90 8.16 -8.45
C ASP A 81 8.02 9.10 -8.02
N ALA A 82 9.14 8.54 -7.60
CA ALA A 82 10.35 9.30 -7.35
C ALA A 82 11.54 8.68 -8.08
N LEU A 83 12.26 9.50 -8.84
CA LEU A 83 13.52 9.09 -9.43
C LEU A 83 14.60 9.05 -8.34
N LEU A 84 15.20 7.88 -8.14
CA LEU A 84 16.28 7.68 -7.17
C LEU A 84 17.66 7.98 -7.78
N ILE A 85 17.92 7.45 -8.97
CA ILE A 85 19.18 7.61 -9.66
C ILE A 85 19.03 7.37 -11.17
N SER A 86 19.89 8.00 -11.95
CA SER A 86 20.05 7.75 -13.38
C SER A 86 21.53 7.54 -13.70
N THR A 87 21.84 6.50 -14.46
CA THR A 87 23.20 6.21 -14.92
C THR A 87 23.22 5.81 -16.39
N VAL A 88 24.36 5.99 -17.02
CA VAL A 88 24.59 5.54 -18.40
C VAL A 88 25.78 4.58 -18.40
N GLU A 89 25.55 3.36 -18.90
CA GLU A 89 26.56 2.33 -19.02
C GLU A 89 26.90 2.10 -20.49
N GLN A 90 28.19 2.04 -20.83
CA GLN A 90 28.64 1.66 -22.13
C GLN A 90 28.77 0.15 -22.25
N VAL A 91 27.90 -0.48 -23.00
CA VAL A 91 27.91 -1.93 -23.14
C VAL A 91 28.59 -2.37 -24.42
N ASN A 92 29.27 -3.51 -24.35
CA ASN A 92 29.81 -4.25 -25.47
C ASN A 92 29.70 -5.74 -25.16
N LEU A 93 28.50 -6.28 -25.38
CA LEU A 93 28.12 -7.64 -24.99
C LEU A 93 28.02 -8.54 -26.20
N ARG A 94 28.87 -9.57 -26.27
CA ARG A 94 28.72 -10.66 -27.23
C ARG A 94 27.48 -11.49 -26.93
N PRO A 95 26.98 -12.31 -27.86
CA PRO A 95 25.90 -13.26 -27.58
C PRO A 95 26.14 -14.07 -26.30
N GLY A 96 25.15 -14.09 -25.40
CA GLY A 96 25.21 -14.79 -24.11
C GLY A 96 25.97 -14.06 -22.99
N GLN A 97 26.63 -12.95 -23.27
CA GLN A 97 27.37 -12.19 -22.27
C GLN A 97 26.41 -11.30 -21.42
N SER A 98 26.79 -11.09 -20.17
CA SER A 98 26.11 -10.20 -19.25
C SER A 98 27.06 -9.15 -18.68
N THR A 99 26.49 -8.01 -18.29
CA THR A 99 27.11 -7.00 -17.43
C THR A 99 26.17 -6.60 -16.31
N THR A 100 26.69 -5.91 -15.30
CA THR A 100 25.88 -5.41 -14.18
C THR A 100 25.99 -3.91 -14.07
N VAL A 101 24.85 -3.25 -13.95
CA VAL A 101 24.75 -1.81 -13.69
C VAL A 101 24.46 -1.62 -12.21
N LYS A 102 25.37 -0.97 -11.51
CA LYS A 102 25.21 -0.64 -10.09
C LYS A 102 24.53 0.71 -9.96
N LEU A 103 23.49 0.75 -9.18
CA LEU A 103 22.64 1.91 -8.91
C LEU A 103 22.71 2.21 -7.42
N ASP A 104 23.77 2.93 -7.02
CA ASP A 104 23.97 3.35 -5.64
C ASP A 104 23.33 4.74 -5.47
N TYR A 105 22.14 4.79 -4.88
CA TYR A 105 21.47 6.06 -4.66
C TYR A 105 21.74 6.59 -3.24
N ALA A 106 21.86 7.90 -3.13
CA ALA A 106 21.94 8.64 -1.89
C ALA A 106 20.84 9.72 -1.92
N ASN A 107 20.16 9.94 -0.81
CA ASN A 107 19.04 10.85 -0.68
C ASN A 107 17.75 10.35 -1.36
N MET A 108 17.09 9.39 -0.74
CA MET A 108 15.74 9.07 -1.10
C MET A 108 14.84 10.29 -0.85
N THR A 109 14.35 10.91 -1.91
CA THR A 109 13.43 12.05 -1.82
C THR A 109 12.02 11.53 -1.78
N SER A 110 11.33 11.73 -0.67
CA SER A 110 9.91 11.43 -0.44
C SER A 110 9.44 10.05 -0.94
N VAL A 111 9.83 9.03 -0.23
CA VAL A 111 8.98 7.85 -0.15
C VAL A 111 7.88 8.21 0.83
N GLY A 112 6.64 7.93 0.49
CA GLY A 112 5.53 8.05 1.45
C GLY A 112 5.78 7.23 2.72
N ALA A 113 4.75 7.05 3.50
CA ALA A 113 4.75 6.20 4.69
C ALA A 113 5.30 4.79 4.41
N PRO A 114 5.74 4.02 5.42
CA PRO A 114 6.08 2.60 5.31
C PRO A 114 5.02 1.81 4.51
N GLY A 115 5.41 0.79 3.80
CA GLY A 115 4.48 -0.01 3.02
C GLY A 115 5.09 -0.69 1.80
N ALA A 116 4.22 -1.20 0.93
CA ALA A 116 4.59 -1.85 -0.31
C ALA A 116 4.94 -0.83 -1.40
N TYR A 117 6.14 -0.91 -1.92
CA TYR A 117 6.60 -0.11 -3.05
C TYR A 117 7.12 -0.99 -4.17
N ASN A 118 7.15 -0.45 -5.37
CA ASN A 118 7.85 -1.06 -6.47
C ASN A 118 9.15 -0.30 -6.74
N LEU A 119 10.26 -1.02 -6.82
CA LEU A 119 11.43 -0.52 -7.53
C LEU A 119 11.20 -0.73 -9.00
N ILE A 120 11.29 0.33 -9.79
CA ILE A 120 11.16 0.27 -11.24
C ILE A 120 12.47 0.70 -11.85
N ALA A 121 13.09 -0.19 -12.63
CA ALA A 121 14.20 0.20 -13.47
C ALA A 121 13.71 0.45 -14.90
N GLU A 122 13.80 1.70 -15.33
CA GLU A 122 13.55 2.13 -16.70
C GLU A 122 14.88 2.04 -17.46
N ILE A 123 14.92 1.20 -18.50
CA ILE A 123 16.11 0.96 -19.31
C ILE A 123 15.84 1.51 -20.72
N ASN A 124 16.71 2.40 -21.18
CA ASN A 124 16.67 2.95 -22.53
C ASN A 124 17.92 2.53 -23.32
N GLN A 125 17.70 1.90 -24.47
CA GLN A 125 18.71 1.56 -25.43
C GLN A 125 18.22 1.89 -26.86
N ASN A 126 18.99 2.63 -27.62
CA ASN A 126 18.67 2.97 -29.03
C ASN A 126 17.23 3.54 -29.18
N ASN A 127 16.84 4.48 -28.32
CA ASN A 127 15.51 5.09 -28.26
C ASN A 127 14.36 4.12 -27.95
N THR A 128 14.66 2.92 -27.49
CA THR A 128 13.66 1.98 -26.98
C THR A 128 13.73 1.99 -25.46
N THR A 129 12.62 2.31 -24.81
CA THR A 129 12.49 2.32 -23.37
C THR A 129 11.65 1.13 -22.91
N LYS A 130 12.13 0.43 -21.90
CA LYS A 130 11.40 -0.64 -21.21
C LYS A 130 11.60 -0.54 -19.72
N GLN A 131 10.70 -1.16 -18.97
CA GLN A 131 10.69 -1.13 -17.52
C GLN A 131 10.67 -2.55 -16.96
N ILE A 132 11.45 -2.78 -15.93
CA ILE A 132 11.29 -3.93 -15.03
C ILE A 132 10.88 -3.42 -13.68
N SER A 133 9.95 -4.09 -13.02
CA SER A 133 9.51 -3.74 -11.66
C SER A 133 9.80 -4.88 -10.70
N LYS A 134 10.03 -4.55 -9.45
CA LYS A 134 10.11 -5.50 -8.36
C LYS A 134 9.44 -4.91 -7.13
N LEU A 135 8.47 -5.65 -6.62
CA LEU A 135 7.87 -5.33 -5.34
C LEU A 135 8.93 -5.42 -4.24
N VAL A 136 9.03 -4.38 -3.45
CA VAL A 136 9.88 -4.30 -2.28
C VAL A 136 9.05 -3.77 -1.11
N SER A 137 9.35 -4.26 0.07
CA SER A 137 8.86 -3.63 1.29
C SER A 137 9.77 -2.44 1.58
N ALA A 138 9.16 -1.30 1.95
CA ALA A 138 9.79 -0.40 2.88
C ALA A 138 9.38 -0.95 4.25
N PRO A 139 10.18 -1.83 4.88
CA PRO A 139 9.73 -2.45 6.10
C PRO A 139 9.50 -1.37 7.13
N GLY A 140 8.25 -1.23 7.55
CA GLY A 140 7.97 -0.76 8.87
C GLY A 140 8.58 -1.76 9.84
N THR A 141 8.94 -1.32 10.98
CA THR A 141 9.43 -2.19 12.04
C THR A 141 8.31 -3.02 12.67
N ASP A 142 7.06 -2.87 12.17
CA ASP A 142 5.85 -3.41 12.78
C ASP A 142 4.72 -3.53 11.75
N VAL A 143 4.15 -4.71 11.61
CA VAL A 143 3.05 -5.01 10.68
C VAL A 143 1.84 -4.09 10.88
N VAL A 144 1.57 -3.65 12.11
CA VAL A 144 0.46 -2.73 12.43
C VAL A 144 0.70 -1.36 11.80
N LEU A 145 1.94 -0.86 11.88
CA LEU A 145 2.33 0.42 11.29
C LEU A 145 2.28 0.36 9.76
N ASP A 146 2.71 -0.74 9.16
CA ASP A 146 2.70 -0.94 7.72
C ASP A 146 1.28 -0.94 7.16
N TRP A 147 0.35 -1.64 7.82
CA TRP A 147 -1.05 -1.65 7.42
C TRP A 147 -1.76 -0.31 7.64
N ASN A 148 -1.40 0.42 8.70
CA ASN A 148 -1.92 1.78 8.91
C ASN A 148 -1.43 2.72 7.79
N ALA A 149 -0.16 2.66 7.43
CA ALA A 149 0.41 3.44 6.34
C ALA A 149 -0.23 3.08 5.00
N THR A 150 -0.43 1.79 4.73
CA THR A 150 -1.10 1.30 3.51
C THR A 150 -2.53 1.82 3.41
N ALA A 151 -3.27 1.85 4.51
CA ALA A 151 -4.62 2.43 4.55
C ALA A 151 -4.62 3.93 4.24
N LEU A 152 -3.67 4.69 4.80
CA LEU A 152 -3.51 6.12 4.52
C LEU A 152 -3.15 6.38 3.05
N ASN A 153 -2.24 5.59 2.48
CA ASN A 153 -1.86 5.68 1.07
C ASN A 153 -3.05 5.39 0.15
N ALA A 154 -3.88 4.38 0.48
CA ALA A 154 -5.08 4.05 -0.26
C ALA A 154 -6.12 5.19 -0.24
N ILE A 155 -6.35 5.81 0.92
CA ILE A 155 -7.24 6.98 1.06
C ILE A 155 -6.73 8.14 0.19
N GLN A 156 -5.42 8.39 0.20
CA GLN A 156 -4.82 9.42 -0.64
C GLN A 156 -4.97 9.11 -2.14
N ALA A 157 -4.75 7.86 -2.54
CA ALA A 157 -4.91 7.41 -3.93
C ALA A 157 -6.35 7.58 -4.42
N GLU A 158 -7.36 7.26 -3.61
CA GLU A 158 -8.76 7.52 -3.93
C GLU A 158 -9.04 9.02 -4.12
N GLY A 159 -8.46 9.86 -3.27
CA GLY A 159 -8.56 11.31 -3.39
C GLY A 159 -7.97 11.84 -4.70
N LYS A 160 -6.78 11.39 -5.07
CA LYS A 160 -6.11 11.76 -6.32
C LYS A 160 -6.89 11.29 -7.56
N ALA A 161 -7.55 10.16 -7.46
CA ALA A 161 -8.41 9.61 -8.53
C ALA A 161 -9.79 10.28 -8.61
N GLY A 162 -10.05 11.33 -7.85
CA GLY A 162 -11.33 12.03 -7.83
C GLY A 162 -12.48 11.27 -7.14
N ARG A 163 -12.18 10.14 -6.51
CA ARG A 163 -13.13 9.32 -5.74
C ARG A 163 -13.03 9.60 -4.24
N GLY A 164 -12.72 10.83 -3.87
CA GLY A 164 -12.29 11.25 -2.57
C GLY A 164 -13.03 10.62 -1.41
N VAL A 165 -12.26 10.02 -0.50
CA VAL A 165 -12.76 9.56 0.78
C VAL A 165 -12.78 10.77 1.72
N GLY A 166 -13.98 11.29 2.02
CA GLY A 166 -14.14 12.43 2.92
C GLY A 166 -13.57 12.16 4.32
N PRO A 167 -13.24 13.20 5.08
CA PRO A 167 -12.56 13.05 6.38
C PRO A 167 -13.31 12.11 7.36
N THR A 168 -14.61 12.18 7.42
CA THR A 168 -15.45 11.36 8.28
C THR A 168 -15.46 9.89 7.85
N VAL A 169 -15.57 9.62 6.54
CA VAL A 169 -15.51 8.26 5.99
C VAL A 169 -14.11 7.68 6.17
N GLY A 170 -13.06 8.48 5.93
CA GLY A 170 -11.67 8.06 6.13
C GLY A 170 -11.37 7.72 7.59
N SER A 171 -11.82 8.54 8.54
CA SER A 171 -11.62 8.23 9.97
C SER A 171 -12.35 6.96 10.40
N ARG A 172 -13.57 6.71 9.90
CA ARG A 172 -14.30 5.47 10.14
C ARG A 172 -13.55 4.26 9.57
N LEU A 173 -13.06 4.36 8.34
CA LEU A 173 -12.28 3.30 7.70
C LEU A 173 -11.04 2.95 8.52
N LEU A 174 -10.28 3.95 8.94
CA LEU A 174 -9.09 3.76 9.77
C LEU A 174 -9.44 3.14 11.12
N ALA A 175 -10.56 3.56 11.75
CA ALA A 175 -11.02 2.98 13.01
C ALA A 175 -11.39 1.50 12.87
N ILE A 176 -12.14 1.12 11.82
CA ILE A 176 -12.48 -0.29 11.56
C ILE A 176 -11.23 -1.12 11.31
N THR A 177 -10.29 -0.60 10.51
CA THR A 177 -9.02 -1.29 10.22
C THR A 177 -8.21 -1.50 11.50
N SER A 178 -7.99 -0.44 12.28
CA SER A 178 -7.20 -0.51 13.52
C SER A 178 -7.82 -1.43 14.55
N LEU A 179 -9.13 -1.42 14.71
CA LEU A 179 -9.83 -2.30 15.65
C LEU A 179 -9.78 -3.77 15.22
N SER A 180 -9.82 -4.04 13.93
CA SER A 180 -9.67 -5.40 13.41
C SER A 180 -8.26 -5.95 13.66
N VAL A 181 -7.24 -5.14 13.43
CA VAL A 181 -5.85 -5.51 13.75
C VAL A 181 -5.67 -5.68 15.26
N TYR A 182 -6.21 -4.75 16.05
CA TYR A 182 -6.16 -4.79 17.52
C TYR A 182 -6.74 -6.08 18.08
N ASP A 183 -7.97 -6.44 17.72
CA ASP A 183 -8.58 -7.67 18.21
C ASP A 183 -7.86 -8.92 17.73
N ALA A 184 -7.36 -8.90 16.47
CA ALA A 184 -6.61 -10.02 15.94
C ALA A 184 -5.29 -10.24 16.71
N VAL A 185 -4.53 -9.20 16.97
CA VAL A 185 -3.26 -9.30 17.72
C VAL A 185 -3.50 -9.62 19.19
N ASN A 186 -4.46 -8.92 19.83
CA ASN A 186 -4.77 -9.13 21.25
C ASN A 186 -5.29 -10.54 21.56
N ALA A 187 -5.81 -11.26 20.57
CA ALA A 187 -6.30 -12.63 20.76
C ALA A 187 -5.21 -13.64 21.14
N PHE A 188 -3.93 -13.34 20.89
CA PHE A 188 -2.80 -14.22 21.21
C PHE A 188 -2.43 -14.17 22.69
N ASP A 189 -2.24 -13.01 23.25
CA ASP A 189 -1.80 -12.83 24.64
C ASP A 189 -2.93 -12.37 25.59
N ARG A 190 -3.98 -11.79 25.03
CA ARG A 190 -5.20 -11.34 25.74
C ARG A 190 -4.91 -10.41 26.93
N THR A 191 -3.89 -9.58 26.76
CA THR A 191 -3.48 -8.62 27.80
C THR A 191 -4.42 -7.43 27.92
N HIS A 192 -5.26 -7.21 26.92
CA HIS A 192 -6.18 -6.08 26.84
C HIS A 192 -7.63 -6.54 26.63
N THR A 193 -8.59 -5.67 26.94
CA THR A 193 -10.00 -5.93 26.67
C THR A 193 -10.26 -5.89 25.17
N SER A 194 -10.83 -6.95 24.60
CA SER A 194 -11.21 -7.01 23.20
C SER A 194 -12.28 -5.97 22.87
N TYR A 195 -12.26 -5.45 21.66
CA TYR A 195 -13.30 -4.54 21.18
C TYR A 195 -14.59 -5.29 20.82
N ALA A 196 -14.52 -6.26 19.93
CA ALA A 196 -15.67 -7.01 19.44
C ALA A 196 -15.46 -8.53 19.44
N VAL A 197 -14.21 -9.01 19.32
CA VAL A 197 -13.88 -10.43 19.17
C VAL A 197 -13.11 -10.91 20.39
N ASN A 198 -13.80 -11.55 21.31
CA ASN A 198 -13.22 -12.07 22.56
C ASN A 198 -13.04 -13.59 22.50
N ILE A 199 -12.31 -14.08 21.51
CA ILE A 199 -11.90 -15.47 21.39
C ILE A 199 -10.37 -15.55 21.32
N PRO A 200 -9.74 -16.58 21.89
CA PRO A 200 -8.30 -16.77 21.73
C PRO A 200 -7.97 -17.14 20.29
N ALA A 201 -6.80 -16.71 19.83
CA ALA A 201 -6.26 -17.17 18.55
C ALA A 201 -6.06 -18.71 18.58
N PRO A 202 -6.19 -19.43 17.45
CA PRO A 202 -5.89 -20.84 17.38
C PRO A 202 -4.44 -21.13 17.78
N VAL A 203 -4.23 -22.28 18.39
CA VAL A 203 -2.87 -22.74 18.72
C VAL A 203 -2.10 -22.98 17.40
N GLY A 204 -0.95 -22.37 17.26
CA GLY A 204 -0.14 -22.47 16.05
C GLY A 204 -0.42 -21.41 14.99
N ALA A 205 -1.40 -20.50 15.22
CA ALA A 205 -1.60 -19.37 14.32
C ALA A 205 -0.46 -18.34 14.44
N SER A 206 -0.17 -17.65 13.34
CA SER A 206 0.80 -16.55 13.30
C SER A 206 0.14 -15.22 13.69
N GLN A 207 0.75 -14.49 14.59
CA GLN A 207 0.28 -13.18 15.04
C GLN A 207 0.36 -12.15 13.89
N GLU A 208 1.44 -12.17 13.14
CA GLU A 208 1.65 -11.28 11.99
C GLU A 208 0.62 -11.55 10.90
N ALA A 209 0.32 -12.83 10.61
CA ALA A 209 -0.71 -13.19 9.63
C ALA A 209 -2.11 -12.80 10.13
N ALA A 210 -2.38 -12.94 11.43
CA ALA A 210 -3.65 -12.47 12.02
C ALA A 210 -3.79 -10.94 11.93
N ALA A 211 -2.70 -10.20 12.13
CA ALA A 211 -2.70 -8.74 11.98
C ALA A 211 -3.03 -8.30 10.54
N ALA A 212 -2.75 -9.15 9.54
CA ALA A 212 -3.19 -8.92 8.15
C ALA A 212 -4.72 -8.91 7.97
N ALA A 213 -5.51 -9.01 9.07
CA ALA A 213 -6.95 -8.72 9.05
C ALA A 213 -7.27 -7.35 8.44
N ALA A 214 -6.33 -6.40 8.49
CA ALA A 214 -6.43 -5.14 7.79
C ALA A 214 -6.71 -5.31 6.29
N HIS A 215 -6.07 -6.28 5.62
CA HIS A 215 -6.32 -6.60 4.23
C HIS A 215 -7.81 -6.81 3.94
N LYS A 216 -8.45 -7.69 4.71
CA LYS A 216 -9.87 -8.01 4.53
C LYS A 216 -10.78 -6.80 4.70
N VAL A 217 -10.49 -5.96 5.69
CA VAL A 217 -11.24 -4.71 5.91
C VAL A 217 -11.04 -3.77 4.74
N LEU A 218 -9.81 -3.52 4.33
CA LEU A 218 -9.46 -2.54 3.31
C LEU A 218 -9.97 -2.92 1.93
N VAL A 219 -9.84 -4.18 1.52
CA VAL A 219 -10.41 -4.69 0.26
C VAL A 219 -11.95 -4.53 0.26
N THR A 220 -12.59 -4.71 1.40
CA THR A 220 -14.05 -4.56 1.51
C THR A 220 -14.48 -3.10 1.43
N LEU A 221 -13.74 -2.18 2.05
CA LEU A 221 -14.11 -0.76 2.15
C LEU A 221 -13.57 0.10 1.00
N LEU A 222 -12.45 -0.28 0.39
CA LEU A 222 -11.81 0.41 -0.74
C LEU A 222 -11.49 -0.59 -1.88
N PRO A 223 -12.48 -1.20 -2.53
CA PRO A 223 -12.25 -2.26 -3.51
C PRO A 223 -11.42 -1.82 -4.73
N ASN A 224 -11.39 -0.52 -5.05
CA ASN A 224 -10.57 -0.01 -6.14
C ASN A 224 -9.06 -0.08 -5.84
N GLN A 225 -8.67 -0.27 -4.58
CA GLN A 225 -7.28 -0.36 -4.13
C GLN A 225 -6.88 -1.82 -3.81
N THR A 226 -7.67 -2.80 -4.21
CA THR A 226 -7.43 -4.24 -3.91
C THR A 226 -6.01 -4.65 -4.30
N GLN A 227 -5.51 -4.25 -5.45
CA GLN A 227 -4.17 -4.61 -5.90
C GLN A 227 -3.06 -4.09 -4.96
N LEU A 228 -3.21 -2.88 -4.41
CA LEU A 228 -2.31 -2.35 -3.38
C LEU A 228 -2.34 -3.24 -2.13
N PHE A 229 -3.53 -3.61 -1.68
CA PHE A 229 -3.70 -4.41 -0.46
C PHE A 229 -3.19 -5.85 -0.64
N ASP A 230 -3.42 -6.45 -1.81
CA ASP A 230 -2.92 -7.80 -2.12
C ASP A 230 -1.38 -7.83 -2.12
N ARG A 231 -0.75 -6.78 -2.67
CA ARG A 231 0.72 -6.65 -2.61
C ARG A 231 1.23 -6.52 -1.18
N GLN A 232 0.59 -5.67 -0.36
CA GLN A 232 0.98 -5.52 1.04
C GLN A 232 0.81 -6.83 1.81
N LEU A 233 -0.28 -7.58 1.57
CA LEU A 233 -0.47 -8.89 2.20
C LEU A 233 0.64 -9.85 1.80
N ALA A 234 0.96 -9.94 0.52
CA ALA A 234 2.04 -10.82 0.04
C ALA A 234 3.39 -10.48 0.69
N LEU A 235 3.68 -9.20 0.91
CA LEU A 235 4.90 -8.78 1.61
C LEU A 235 4.86 -9.15 3.09
N SER A 236 3.76 -8.84 3.79
CA SER A 236 3.61 -9.18 5.21
C SER A 236 3.77 -10.69 5.45
N LEU A 237 3.17 -11.52 4.58
CA LEU A 237 3.29 -12.98 4.68
C LEU A 237 4.71 -13.48 4.34
N ALA A 238 5.41 -12.84 3.42
CA ALA A 238 6.78 -13.21 3.06
C ALA A 238 7.81 -12.93 4.18
N GLU A 239 7.50 -12.04 5.11
CA GLU A 239 8.34 -11.71 6.27
C GLU A 239 8.13 -12.66 7.45
N ILE A 240 7.03 -13.43 7.43
CA ILE A 240 6.71 -14.41 8.47
C ILE A 240 7.67 -15.60 8.37
N THR A 241 8.31 -15.92 9.49
CA THR A 241 9.25 -17.05 9.59
C THR A 241 8.62 -18.31 10.21
N ASP A 242 7.35 -18.25 10.53
CA ASP A 242 6.59 -19.34 11.11
C ASP A 242 6.31 -20.46 10.11
N SER A 243 5.69 -21.54 10.58
CA SER A 243 5.31 -22.63 9.68
C SER A 243 4.19 -22.18 8.71
N PRO A 244 4.14 -22.75 7.49
CA PRO A 244 3.03 -22.47 6.56
C PRO A 244 1.65 -22.77 7.14
N GLN A 245 1.56 -23.68 8.11
CA GLN A 245 0.31 -23.96 8.82
C GLN A 245 -0.06 -22.80 9.76
N ALA A 246 0.90 -22.27 10.53
CA ALA A 246 0.70 -21.14 11.43
C ALA A 246 0.25 -19.90 10.66
N GLU A 247 0.90 -19.62 9.52
CA GLU A 247 0.51 -18.55 8.62
C GLU A 247 -0.94 -18.70 8.13
N ALA A 248 -1.29 -19.90 7.61
CA ALA A 248 -2.64 -20.15 7.11
C ALA A 248 -3.71 -20.04 8.20
N GLU A 249 -3.44 -20.56 9.40
CA GLU A 249 -4.36 -20.45 10.55
C GLU A 249 -4.49 -18.99 11.01
N GLY A 250 -3.40 -18.24 11.00
CA GLY A 250 -3.40 -16.79 11.30
C GLY A 250 -4.24 -15.99 10.31
N VAL A 251 -4.09 -16.24 9.01
CA VAL A 251 -4.89 -15.58 7.96
C VAL A 251 -6.39 -15.90 8.10
N VAL A 252 -6.73 -17.16 8.36
CA VAL A 252 -8.14 -17.57 8.59
C VAL A 252 -8.70 -16.86 9.81
N PHE A 253 -7.94 -16.80 10.89
CA PHE A 253 -8.34 -16.11 12.11
C PHE A 253 -8.47 -14.60 11.91
N GLY A 254 -7.52 -13.95 11.26
CA GLY A 254 -7.57 -12.52 10.93
C GLY A 254 -8.81 -12.17 10.10
N ASN A 255 -9.14 -13.01 9.10
CA ASN A 255 -10.36 -12.85 8.29
C ASN A 255 -11.65 -13.00 9.13
N LEU A 256 -11.67 -13.91 10.10
CA LEU A 256 -12.80 -14.07 11.04
C LEU A 256 -13.02 -12.79 11.86
N VAL A 257 -11.94 -12.26 12.44
CA VAL A 257 -11.99 -11.01 13.22
C VAL A 257 -12.48 -9.85 12.35
N ALA A 258 -11.90 -9.66 11.17
CA ALA A 258 -12.28 -8.60 10.24
C ALA A 258 -13.76 -8.70 9.84
N ASN A 259 -14.25 -9.90 9.48
CA ASN A 259 -15.64 -10.10 9.10
C ASN A 259 -16.60 -9.78 10.25
N THR A 260 -16.24 -10.13 11.49
CA THR A 260 -17.05 -9.84 12.69
C THR A 260 -17.19 -8.34 12.89
N ILE A 261 -16.07 -7.59 12.80
CA ILE A 261 -16.09 -6.13 12.99
C ILE A 261 -16.81 -5.45 11.81
N LEU A 262 -16.58 -5.87 10.58
CA LEU A 262 -17.31 -5.35 9.42
C LEU A 262 -18.82 -5.57 9.55
N ALA A 263 -19.24 -6.74 9.99
CA ALA A 263 -20.64 -7.05 10.21
C ALA A 263 -21.29 -6.18 11.31
N SER A 264 -20.56 -5.94 12.41
CA SER A 264 -21.05 -5.06 13.50
C SER A 264 -21.20 -3.61 13.05
N ARG A 265 -20.46 -3.19 12.01
CA ARG A 265 -20.48 -1.83 11.48
C ARG A 265 -21.28 -1.66 10.19
N ALA A 266 -21.93 -2.73 9.70
CA ALA A 266 -22.68 -2.71 8.45
C ALA A 266 -23.87 -1.73 8.45
N ASN A 267 -24.51 -1.58 9.61
CA ASN A 267 -25.71 -0.75 9.78
C ASN A 267 -25.49 0.37 10.83
N ASP A 268 -24.30 0.89 10.93
CA ASP A 268 -23.93 1.91 11.92
C ASP A 268 -24.40 3.33 11.60
N GLY A 269 -25.20 3.51 10.55
CA GLY A 269 -25.71 4.80 10.12
C GLY A 269 -24.78 5.59 9.16
N SER A 270 -23.58 5.08 8.86
CA SER A 270 -22.61 5.77 8.00
C SER A 270 -23.06 5.90 6.54
N SER A 271 -24.00 5.08 6.09
CA SER A 271 -24.59 5.12 4.74
C SER A 271 -25.77 6.11 4.60
N ASN A 272 -26.12 6.82 5.67
CA ASN A 272 -27.21 7.79 5.64
C ASN A 272 -26.81 9.03 4.81
N ASN A 273 -27.49 9.22 3.67
CA ASN A 273 -27.30 10.33 2.75
C ASN A 273 -28.52 11.28 2.73
N ASP A 274 -29.36 11.28 3.78
CA ASP A 274 -30.49 12.20 3.86
C ASP A 274 -30.04 13.65 3.67
N PRO A 275 -30.77 14.47 2.89
CA PRO A 275 -30.44 15.87 2.73
C PRO A 275 -30.43 16.62 4.08
N TYR A 276 -29.46 17.47 4.26
CA TYR A 276 -29.45 18.37 5.39
C TYR A 276 -30.51 19.45 5.21
N VAL A 277 -31.44 19.53 6.14
CA VAL A 277 -32.42 20.61 6.25
C VAL A 277 -32.11 21.41 7.51
N PRO A 278 -31.65 22.67 7.38
CA PRO A 278 -31.37 23.50 8.56
C PRO A 278 -32.66 23.68 9.37
N PRO A 279 -32.67 23.45 10.69
CA PRO A 279 -33.81 23.77 11.51
C PRO A 279 -34.00 25.30 11.57
N ASP A 280 -35.20 25.76 11.98
CA ASP A 280 -35.46 27.15 12.24
C ASP A 280 -34.71 27.61 13.51
N GLY A 281 -34.27 28.85 13.51
CA GLY A 281 -33.65 29.51 14.68
C GLY A 281 -32.37 30.27 14.35
N ASP A 282 -31.98 31.08 15.34
CA ASP A 282 -30.70 31.80 15.32
C ASP A 282 -29.56 30.85 15.68
N TYR A 283 -28.34 31.15 15.21
CA TYR A 283 -27.12 30.37 15.45
C TYR A 283 -27.14 28.95 14.85
N VAL A 284 -28.07 28.64 13.98
CA VAL A 284 -28.11 27.38 13.23
C VAL A 284 -27.16 27.48 12.05
N TRP A 285 -26.27 26.48 11.91
CA TRP A 285 -25.41 26.37 10.74
C TRP A 285 -26.26 26.25 9.46
N ARG A 286 -25.91 27.00 8.46
CA ARG A 286 -26.53 26.95 7.12
C ARG A 286 -25.46 26.77 6.07
N PRO A 287 -25.75 26.02 4.98
CA PRO A 287 -24.84 25.92 3.85
C PRO A 287 -24.49 27.29 3.29
N ASP A 288 -23.21 27.47 2.93
CA ASP A 288 -22.78 28.65 2.20
C ASP A 288 -23.47 28.73 0.83
N THR A 289 -23.98 29.88 0.48
CA THR A 289 -24.60 30.16 -0.83
C THR A 289 -23.61 30.72 -1.84
N GLN A 290 -22.38 31.01 -1.41
CA GLN A 290 -21.30 31.57 -2.21
C GLN A 290 -20.13 30.56 -2.24
N GLY A 291 -19.54 30.30 -3.38
CA GLY A 291 -18.36 29.44 -3.48
C GLY A 291 -18.61 28.11 -4.22
N PRO A 292 -17.55 27.32 -4.42
CA PRO A 292 -17.60 26.11 -5.27
C PRO A 292 -18.43 24.95 -4.70
N ASN A 293 -18.71 24.95 -3.39
CA ASN A 293 -19.47 23.90 -2.71
C ASN A 293 -20.82 24.39 -2.17
N GLN A 294 -21.46 25.27 -2.91
CA GLN A 294 -22.75 25.89 -2.54
C GLN A 294 -23.79 24.83 -2.15
N GLY A 295 -24.42 25.03 -1.02
CA GLY A 295 -25.53 24.19 -0.55
C GLY A 295 -25.13 22.82 -0.02
N VAL A 296 -23.86 22.47 0.05
CA VAL A 296 -23.38 21.16 0.50
C VAL A 296 -23.06 21.18 1.99
N ALA A 297 -23.80 20.36 2.76
CA ALA A 297 -23.50 20.09 4.16
C ALA A 297 -22.63 18.81 4.25
N ALA A 298 -21.32 18.97 4.39
CA ALA A 298 -20.42 17.84 4.49
C ALA A 298 -20.64 17.08 5.81
N GLY A 299 -21.02 15.80 5.71
CA GLY A 299 -21.17 14.93 6.88
C GLY A 299 -22.34 15.29 7.81
N ALA A 300 -23.40 15.92 7.30
CA ALA A 300 -24.55 16.36 8.10
C ALA A 300 -25.18 15.28 8.98
N ASN A 301 -25.20 14.02 8.51
CA ASN A 301 -25.76 12.89 9.23
C ASN A 301 -24.71 12.14 10.09
N TRP A 302 -23.45 12.58 10.06
CA TRP A 302 -22.37 11.84 10.72
C TRP A 302 -22.50 11.78 12.23
N GLY A 303 -23.16 12.75 12.85
CA GLY A 303 -23.49 12.73 14.26
C GLY A 303 -24.47 11.61 14.70
N LYS A 304 -25.08 10.93 13.71
CA LYS A 304 -25.97 9.79 13.93
C LYS A 304 -25.27 8.44 13.75
N VAL A 305 -24.01 8.46 13.28
CA VAL A 305 -23.21 7.23 13.15
C VAL A 305 -22.90 6.69 14.52
N GLU A 306 -23.10 5.38 14.69
CA GLU A 306 -22.81 4.71 15.94
C GLU A 306 -21.34 4.89 16.35
N PRO A 307 -21.04 5.40 17.55
CA PRO A 307 -19.67 5.56 18.02
C PRO A 307 -18.95 4.21 18.17
N PHE A 308 -17.62 4.21 18.11
CA PHE A 308 -16.83 2.99 18.25
C PHE A 308 -16.63 2.57 19.71
N ALA A 309 -16.14 3.46 20.55
CA ALA A 309 -15.78 3.14 21.94
C ALA A 309 -16.47 4.03 22.99
N ILE A 310 -17.22 5.02 22.54
CA ILE A 310 -17.93 5.93 23.43
C ILE A 310 -19.37 5.42 23.54
N PRO A 311 -19.87 5.07 24.72
CA PRO A 311 -21.28 4.74 24.89
C PRO A 311 -22.15 5.94 24.47
N ASN A 312 -23.33 5.66 23.89
CA ASN A 312 -24.25 6.66 23.35
C ASN A 312 -24.20 7.97 24.15
N THR A 313 -23.54 8.96 23.54
CA THR A 313 -23.39 10.25 24.18
C THR A 313 -24.70 11.00 24.08
N GLN A 314 -25.34 11.22 25.20
CA GLN A 314 -26.28 12.32 25.33
C GLN A 314 -25.51 13.60 24.92
N PRO A 315 -26.07 14.46 24.07
CA PRO A 315 -25.43 15.74 23.78
C PRO A 315 -25.10 16.44 25.09
N LEU A 316 -23.86 16.88 25.25
CA LEU A 316 -23.50 17.68 26.43
C LEU A 316 -24.50 18.84 26.53
N PRO A 317 -25.11 19.05 27.70
CA PRO A 317 -26.00 20.19 27.89
C PRO A 317 -25.23 21.46 27.58
N ARG A 318 -25.74 22.24 26.62
CA ARG A 318 -25.20 23.56 26.39
C ARG A 318 -25.49 24.37 27.66
N THR A 319 -24.45 24.66 28.44
CA THR A 319 -24.54 25.68 29.46
C THR A 319 -24.81 26.99 28.75
N ALA A 320 -25.95 27.63 29.12
CA ALA A 320 -26.37 28.93 28.62
C ALA A 320 -25.36 30.01 28.99
#